data_8f483d704619b999832f0d9a7bf78518
#
_entry.id   8f483d704619b999832f0d9a7bf78518
#
_cell.length_a   1.000
_cell.length_b   1.000
_cell.length_c   1.000
_cell.angle_alpha   90.00
_cell.angle_beta   90.00
_cell.angle_gamma   90.00
#
_symmetry.space_group_name_H-M   'P 1'
#
loop_
_entity.id
_entity.type
_entity.pdbx_description
1 polymer ?
#
loop_
_entity_poly.entity_id
_entity_poly.type
_entity_poly.pdbx_seq_one_letter_code
_entity_poly.pdbx_strand_id
1 'polypeptide(L)'
;MFGGATPPAVAARFAAVSQRFIADGPAERADRARRQLLDAVAAHEPATLNQVAADVGRGAPAVSRSVDALVRAGLIERAPDPTNRRRLAMRLTDAGRDMLASAPRAGGALAKLLARLAPSELRAVERAIAILER
;
A
#
# COMPACT_ATOMS: atom_id res chain seq x y z
N MET A 1 20.11 -5.77 -23.02
CA MET A 1 19.73 -5.37 -22.64
C MET A 1 19.38 -5.09 -22.18
N PHE A 2 19.21 -5.14 -22.22
CA PHE A 2 18.75 -4.81 -21.91
C PHE A 2 18.34 -4.20 -21.14
N GLY A 3 18.48 -4.09 -20.88
CA GLY A 3 18.31 -2.92 -20.34
C GLY A 3 17.55 -2.46 -19.21
N GLY A 4 16.81 -2.47 -18.80
CA GLY A 4 16.02 -2.19 -17.65
C GLY A 4 16.25 -0.95 -16.80
N ALA A 5 17.10 -0.03 -17.19
CA ALA A 5 17.33 1.18 -16.41
C ALA A 5 16.26 2.23 -16.70
N THR A 6 14.98 1.89 -16.49
CA THR A 6 13.89 2.87 -16.61
C THR A 6 13.74 3.64 -15.30
N PRO A 7 13.34 4.93 -15.34
CA PRO A 7 13.14 5.68 -14.09
C PRO A 7 12.22 5.01 -13.08
N PRO A 8 11.06 4.45 -13.46
CA PRO A 8 10.23 3.75 -12.49
C PRO A 8 10.90 2.51 -11.88
N ALA A 9 11.63 1.73 -12.68
CA ALA A 9 12.30 0.54 -12.19
C ALA A 9 13.42 0.89 -11.22
N VAL A 10 14.24 1.90 -11.55
CA VAL A 10 15.32 2.37 -10.69
C VAL A 10 14.75 2.95 -9.40
N ALA A 11 13.68 3.73 -9.49
CA ALA A 11 13.04 4.31 -8.31
C ALA A 11 12.52 3.22 -7.37
N ALA A 12 11.92 2.16 -7.91
CA ALA A 12 11.42 1.04 -7.11
C ALA A 12 12.56 0.32 -6.40
N ARG A 13 13.67 0.09 -7.09
CA ARG A 13 14.87 -0.53 -6.49
C ARG A 13 15.48 0.36 -5.40
N PHE A 14 15.54 1.66 -5.65
CA PHE A 14 16.04 2.61 -4.66
C PHE A 14 15.16 2.60 -3.41
N ALA A 15 13.83 2.63 -3.59
CA ALA A 15 12.90 2.59 -2.47
C ALA A 15 13.08 1.31 -1.65
N ALA A 16 13.22 0.16 -2.31
CA ALA A 16 13.43 -1.12 -1.64
C ALA A 16 14.71 -1.15 -0.83
N VAL A 17 15.81 -0.64 -1.40
CA VAL A 17 17.10 -0.59 -0.71
C VAL A 17 17.02 0.40 0.46
N SER A 18 16.40 1.56 0.26
CA SER A 18 16.29 2.59 1.30
C SER A 18 15.55 2.08 2.52
N GLN A 19 14.53 1.23 2.35
CA GLN A 19 13.77 0.67 3.46
C GLN A 19 14.64 -0.16 4.41
N ARG A 20 15.77 -0.66 3.95
CA ARG A 20 16.69 -1.43 4.79
C ARG A 20 17.47 -0.56 5.76
N PHE A 21 17.53 0.76 5.52
CA PHE A 21 18.33 1.70 6.29
C PHE A 21 17.50 2.76 7.00
N ILE A 22 16.21 2.85 6.68
CA ILE A 22 15.30 3.85 7.26
C ILE A 22 14.34 3.13 8.19
N ALA A 23 14.35 3.53 9.46
CA ALA A 23 13.38 3.02 10.42
C ALA A 23 12.03 3.68 10.16
N ASP A 24 10.97 2.87 10.07
CA ASP A 24 9.62 3.38 9.94
C ASP A 24 9.20 4.10 11.21
N GLY A 25 8.71 5.32 11.06
CA GLY A 25 8.07 6.03 12.15
C GLY A 25 6.65 5.53 12.40
N PRO A 26 6.04 5.94 13.53
CA PRO A 26 4.66 5.55 13.85
C PRO A 26 3.65 5.95 12.77
N ALA A 27 3.82 7.12 12.15
CA ALA A 27 2.92 7.60 11.10
C ALA A 27 2.98 6.71 9.86
N GLU A 28 4.17 6.32 9.45
CA GLU A 28 4.39 5.46 8.28
C GLU A 28 3.82 4.07 8.52
N ARG A 29 3.99 3.53 9.72
CA ARG A 29 3.41 2.24 10.08
C ARG A 29 1.89 2.29 10.08
N ALA A 30 1.31 3.37 10.59
CA ALA A 30 -0.14 3.57 10.62
C ALA A 30 -0.71 3.67 9.20
N ASP A 31 -0.05 4.41 8.31
CA ASP A 31 -0.48 4.54 6.91
C ASP A 31 -0.41 3.21 6.18
N ARG A 32 0.65 2.45 6.42
CA ARG A 32 0.78 1.12 5.81
C ARG A 32 -0.31 0.18 6.29
N ALA A 33 -0.59 0.17 7.59
CA ALA A 33 -1.63 -0.67 8.16
C ALA A 33 -3.01 -0.29 7.61
N ARG A 34 -3.27 1.01 7.46
CA ARG A 34 -4.52 1.49 6.87
C ARG A 34 -4.70 1.00 5.44
N ARG A 35 -3.65 1.12 4.62
CA ARG A 35 -3.71 0.66 3.23
C ARG A 35 -3.90 -0.84 3.13
N GLN A 36 -3.26 -1.61 4.00
CA GLN A 36 -3.45 -3.06 4.03
C GLN A 36 -4.90 -3.44 4.31
N LEU A 37 -5.56 -2.75 5.23
CA LEU A 37 -6.97 -3.00 5.54
C LEU A 37 -7.86 -2.64 4.36
N LEU A 38 -7.62 -1.48 3.73
CA LEU A 38 -8.40 -1.07 2.57
C LEU A 38 -8.22 -2.05 1.40
N ASP A 39 -6.99 -2.49 1.16
CA ASP A 39 -6.70 -3.49 0.12
C ASP A 39 -7.42 -4.81 0.40
N ALA A 40 -7.43 -5.26 1.66
CA ALA A 40 -8.08 -6.51 2.03
C ALA A 40 -9.60 -6.43 1.82
N VAL A 41 -10.21 -5.29 2.18
CA VAL A 41 -11.64 -5.07 1.92
C VAL A 41 -11.92 -5.08 0.42
N ALA A 42 -11.10 -4.38 -0.36
CA ALA A 42 -11.26 -4.31 -1.82
C ALA A 42 -11.16 -5.69 -2.48
N ALA A 43 -10.27 -6.54 -1.97
CA ALA A 43 -10.04 -7.87 -2.53
C ALA A 43 -11.23 -8.81 -2.34
N HIS A 44 -12.06 -8.58 -1.34
CA HIS A 44 -13.16 -9.50 -0.96
C HIS A 44 -14.54 -8.84 -0.97
N GLU A 45 -14.71 -7.68 -1.58
CA GLU A 45 -15.99 -6.95 -1.52
C GLU A 45 -17.19 -7.78 -1.99
N PRO A 46 -18.25 -7.88 -1.18
CA PRO A 46 -18.35 -7.46 0.22
C PRO A 46 -17.54 -8.37 1.14
N ALA A 47 -16.67 -7.77 1.96
CA ALA A 47 -15.73 -8.52 2.79
C ALA A 47 -16.25 -8.74 4.20
N THR A 48 -16.05 -9.93 4.74
CA THR A 48 -16.35 -10.20 6.15
C THR A 48 -15.13 -9.84 7.01
N LEU A 49 -15.37 -9.61 8.29
CA LEU A 49 -14.29 -9.31 9.24
C LEU A 49 -13.24 -10.43 9.27
N ASN A 50 -13.68 -11.68 9.21
CA ASN A 50 -12.77 -12.84 9.24
C ASN A 50 -11.90 -12.90 7.98
N GLN A 51 -12.45 -12.58 6.81
CA GLN A 51 -11.68 -12.52 5.57
C GLN A 51 -10.58 -11.45 5.66
N VAL A 52 -10.93 -10.26 6.15
CA VAL A 52 -9.98 -9.16 6.30
C VAL A 52 -8.90 -9.53 7.31
N ALA A 53 -9.30 -10.09 8.46
CA ALA A 53 -8.36 -10.49 9.51
C ALA A 53 -7.37 -11.55 8.99
N ALA A 54 -7.85 -12.52 8.22
CA ALA A 54 -6.99 -13.54 7.62
C ALA A 54 -5.97 -12.92 6.65
N ASP A 55 -6.43 -11.99 5.81
CA ASP A 55 -5.56 -11.34 4.82
C ASP A 55 -4.45 -10.50 5.47
N VAL A 56 -4.78 -9.77 6.53
CA VAL A 56 -3.78 -8.91 7.19
C VAL A 56 -2.99 -9.67 8.27
N GLY A 57 -3.37 -10.91 8.58
CA GLY A 57 -2.64 -11.73 9.53
C GLY A 57 -2.72 -11.25 10.97
N ARG A 58 -3.84 -10.63 11.35
CA ARG A 58 -4.05 -10.09 12.69
C ARG A 58 -5.35 -10.63 13.28
N GLY A 59 -5.44 -10.61 14.62
CA GLY A 59 -6.62 -11.08 15.32
C GLY A 59 -7.87 -10.25 15.01
N ALA A 60 -9.03 -10.91 14.95
CA ALA A 60 -10.29 -10.25 14.61
C ALA A 60 -10.64 -9.08 15.55
N PRO A 61 -10.40 -9.12 16.87
CA PRO A 61 -10.69 -7.97 17.74
C PRO A 61 -9.89 -6.71 17.36
N ALA A 62 -8.59 -6.89 17.06
CA ALA A 62 -7.73 -5.77 16.66
C ALA A 62 -8.16 -5.20 15.31
N VAL A 63 -8.47 -6.08 14.36
CA VAL A 63 -8.95 -5.67 13.03
C VAL A 63 -10.30 -4.97 13.14
N SER A 64 -11.20 -5.45 13.98
CA SER A 64 -12.49 -4.83 14.22
C SER A 64 -12.35 -3.38 14.67
N ARG A 65 -11.43 -3.11 15.61
CA ARG A 65 -11.17 -1.75 16.09
C ARG A 65 -10.61 -0.85 14.98
N SER A 66 -9.71 -1.39 14.20
CA SER A 66 -9.12 -0.64 13.07
C SER A 66 -10.17 -0.35 12.00
N VAL A 67 -11.03 -1.32 11.70
CA VAL A 67 -12.15 -1.13 10.76
C VAL A 67 -13.12 -0.08 11.28
N ASP A 68 -13.46 -0.10 12.58
CA ASP A 68 -14.33 0.91 13.18
C ASP A 68 -13.78 2.32 12.96
N ALA A 69 -12.47 2.50 13.11
CA ALA A 69 -11.82 3.79 12.86
C ALA A 69 -11.96 4.20 11.39
N LEU A 70 -11.82 3.27 10.45
CA LEU A 70 -11.95 3.56 9.03
C LEU A 70 -13.40 3.85 8.63
N VAL A 71 -14.37 3.21 9.30
CA VAL A 71 -15.80 3.53 9.10
C VAL A 71 -16.08 4.95 9.58
N ARG A 72 -15.56 5.34 10.75
CA ARG A 72 -15.70 6.71 11.26
C ARG A 72 -15.04 7.74 10.35
N ALA A 73 -13.94 7.35 9.70
CA ALA A 73 -13.26 8.23 8.76
C ALA A 73 -13.95 8.30 7.39
N GLY A 74 -15.02 7.53 7.16
CA GLY A 74 -15.75 7.53 5.91
C GLY A 74 -15.08 6.78 4.78
N LEU A 75 -14.15 5.87 5.08
CA LEU A 75 -13.40 5.11 4.07
C LEU A 75 -13.97 3.71 3.84
N ILE A 76 -14.67 3.17 4.82
CA ILE A 76 -15.34 1.87 4.77
C ILE A 76 -16.78 2.06 5.21
N GLU A 77 -17.69 1.33 4.58
CA GLU A 77 -19.09 1.25 5.03
C GLU A 77 -19.43 -0.21 5.33
N ARG A 78 -20.32 -0.41 6.30
CA ARG A 78 -20.86 -1.70 6.65
C ARG A 78 -22.27 -1.85 6.13
N ALA A 79 -22.59 -3.04 5.61
CA ALA A 79 -23.93 -3.38 5.14
C ALA A 79 -24.19 -4.86 5.42
N PRO A 80 -25.44 -5.29 5.49
CA PRO A 80 -25.73 -6.71 5.63
C PRO A 80 -25.10 -7.50 4.48
N ASP A 81 -24.51 -8.66 4.81
CA ASP A 81 -23.95 -9.56 3.80
C ASP A 81 -25.08 -10.07 2.90
N PRO A 82 -24.99 -9.93 1.57
CA PRO A 82 -26.02 -10.42 0.65
C PRO A 82 -26.31 -11.92 0.78
N THR A 83 -25.33 -12.72 1.17
CA THR A 83 -25.47 -14.17 1.32
C THR A 83 -25.87 -14.61 2.71
N ASN A 84 -25.71 -13.74 3.72
CA ASN A 84 -26.11 -14.02 5.10
C ASN A 84 -26.41 -12.69 5.81
N ARG A 85 -27.68 -12.33 5.85
CA ARG A 85 -28.13 -11.03 6.38
C ARG A 85 -27.90 -10.85 7.89
N ARG A 86 -27.56 -11.92 8.61
CA ARG A 86 -27.21 -11.85 10.02
C ARG A 86 -25.79 -11.35 10.22
N ARG A 87 -25.01 -11.32 9.16
CA ARG A 87 -23.60 -10.95 9.19
C ARG A 87 -23.41 -9.63 8.49
N LEU A 88 -22.53 -8.78 9.03
CA LEU A 88 -22.14 -7.55 8.35
C LEU A 88 -20.99 -7.81 7.41
N ALA A 89 -21.04 -7.18 6.27
CA ALA A 89 -19.96 -7.16 5.29
C ALA A 89 -19.50 -5.73 5.09
N MET A 90 -18.30 -5.58 4.55
CA MET A 90 -17.65 -4.29 4.38
C MET A 90 -17.40 -4.00 2.91
N ARG A 91 -17.55 -2.73 2.55
CA ARG A 91 -17.21 -2.22 1.22
C ARG A 91 -16.41 -0.94 1.40
N LEU A 92 -15.58 -0.64 0.43
CA LEU A 92 -14.95 0.68 0.37
C LEU A 92 -16.00 1.71 -0.05
N THR A 93 -15.91 2.89 0.56
CA THR A 93 -16.62 4.07 0.04
C THR A 93 -15.86 4.62 -1.15
N ASP A 94 -16.44 5.59 -1.87
CA ASP A 94 -15.72 6.29 -2.93
C ASP A 94 -14.45 6.94 -2.38
N ALA A 95 -14.52 7.52 -1.19
CA ALA A 95 -13.34 8.10 -0.54
C ALA A 95 -12.28 7.04 -0.24
N GLY A 96 -12.68 5.83 0.16
CA GLY A 96 -11.76 4.72 0.39
C GLY A 96 -11.08 4.26 -0.90
N ARG A 97 -11.83 4.17 -1.99
CA ARG A 97 -11.28 3.82 -3.31
C ARG A 97 -10.31 4.89 -3.80
N ASP A 98 -10.67 6.15 -3.63
CA ASP A 98 -9.81 7.27 -4.02
C ASP A 98 -8.50 7.25 -3.22
N MET A 99 -8.57 6.95 -1.95
CA MET A 99 -7.39 6.85 -1.10
C MET A 99 -6.45 5.75 -1.58
N LEU A 100 -6.96 4.57 -1.95
CA LEU A 100 -6.15 3.49 -2.49
C LEU A 100 -5.54 3.88 -3.84
N ALA A 101 -6.32 4.52 -4.72
CA ALA A 101 -5.86 4.91 -6.04
C ALA A 101 -4.78 5.99 -5.98
N SER A 102 -4.87 6.90 -4.98
CA SER A 102 -3.92 7.99 -4.81
C SER A 102 -2.76 7.64 -3.90
N ALA A 103 -2.75 6.44 -3.29
CA ALA A 103 -1.65 6.00 -2.46
C ALA A 103 -0.36 6.06 -3.28
N PRO A 104 0.71 6.69 -2.76
CA PRO A 104 1.95 6.79 -3.53
C PRO A 104 2.50 5.40 -3.79
N ARG A 105 2.76 5.11 -5.05
CA ARG A 105 3.50 3.91 -5.42
C ARG A 105 4.92 4.06 -4.89
N ALA A 106 5.51 2.97 -4.44
CA ALA A 106 6.89 2.98 -3.98
C ALA A 106 7.78 3.63 -5.05
N GLY A 107 8.47 4.68 -4.68
CA GLY A 107 9.38 5.39 -5.57
C GLY A 107 8.71 6.31 -6.59
N GLY A 108 7.40 6.56 -6.53
CA GLY A 108 6.70 7.36 -7.54
C GLY A 108 7.25 8.78 -7.70
N ALA A 109 7.47 9.48 -6.58
CA ALA A 109 8.05 10.82 -6.62
C ALA A 109 9.50 10.80 -7.13
N LEU A 110 10.26 9.79 -6.72
CA LEU A 110 11.64 9.62 -7.16
C LEU A 110 11.70 9.29 -8.65
N ALA A 111 10.75 8.50 -9.17
CA ALA A 111 10.71 8.18 -10.60
C ALA A 111 10.57 9.45 -11.45
N LYS A 112 9.78 10.41 -11.00
CA LYS A 112 9.63 11.69 -11.70
C LYS A 112 10.93 12.48 -11.70
N LEU A 113 11.67 12.46 -10.60
CA LEU A 113 12.97 13.11 -10.52
C LEU A 113 13.97 12.41 -11.44
N LEU A 114 14.03 11.08 -11.40
CA LEU A 114 14.97 10.32 -12.21
C LEU A 114 14.70 10.45 -13.72
N ALA A 115 13.45 10.70 -14.11
CA ALA A 115 13.09 10.92 -15.51
C ALA A 115 13.75 12.16 -16.10
N ARG A 116 14.20 13.09 -15.27
CA ARG A 116 14.89 14.32 -15.69
C ARG A 116 16.37 14.15 -15.90
N LEU A 117 16.93 13.01 -15.46
CA LEU A 117 18.36 12.75 -15.54
C LEU A 117 18.77 12.36 -16.95
N ALA A 118 20.00 12.69 -17.31
CA ALA A 118 20.62 12.17 -18.52
C ALA A 118 20.80 10.65 -18.39
N PRO A 119 20.83 9.90 -19.52
CA PRO A 119 21.01 8.45 -19.45
C PRO A 119 22.24 8.02 -18.67
N SER A 120 23.35 8.75 -18.78
CA SER A 120 24.57 8.44 -18.02
C SER A 120 24.38 8.64 -16.52
N GLU A 121 23.60 9.66 -16.13
CA GLU A 121 23.31 9.92 -14.72
C GLU A 121 22.40 8.85 -14.14
N LEU A 122 21.38 8.43 -14.89
CA LEU A 122 20.48 7.37 -14.47
C LEU A 122 21.26 6.05 -14.25
N ARG A 123 22.19 5.74 -15.15
CA ARG A 123 23.06 4.56 -15.00
C ARG A 123 23.94 4.66 -13.77
N ALA A 124 24.42 5.86 -13.45
CA ALA A 124 25.23 6.06 -12.24
C ALA A 124 24.41 5.78 -10.97
N VAL A 125 23.15 6.24 -10.94
CA VAL A 125 22.24 5.95 -9.82
C VAL A 125 21.98 4.45 -9.72
N GLU A 126 21.73 3.80 -10.84
CA GLU A 126 21.49 2.36 -10.88
C GLU A 126 22.71 1.60 -10.34
N ARG A 127 23.91 2.01 -10.73
CA ARG A 127 25.14 1.41 -10.23
C ARG A 127 25.30 1.57 -8.72
N ALA A 128 24.99 2.77 -8.21
CA ALA A 128 25.03 3.03 -6.78
C ALA A 128 24.07 2.11 -6.02
N ILE A 129 22.85 1.95 -6.54
CA ILE A 129 21.86 1.05 -5.93
C ILE A 129 22.36 -0.39 -5.92
N ALA A 130 22.94 -0.84 -7.03
CA ALA A 130 23.49 -2.20 -7.14
C ALA A 130 24.56 -2.46 -6.07
N ILE A 131 25.36 -1.45 -5.75
CA ILE A 131 26.35 -1.54 -4.68
C ILE A 131 25.67 -1.72 -3.32
N LEU A 132 24.59 -0.96 -3.07
CA LEU A 132 23.86 -1.01 -1.81
C LEU A 132 23.05 -2.29 -1.65
N GLU A 133 22.68 -2.93 -2.76
CA GLU A 133 21.93 -4.18 -2.74
C GLU A 133 22.76 -5.41 -2.36
N ARG A 134 24.08 -5.29 -2.33
CA ARG A 134 24.97 -6.40 -2.01
C ARG A 134 24.81 -6.93 -0.59
#